data_a01186bcd83cbb375b5995f7070c1ea0
#
_entry.id   a01186bcd83cbb375b5995f7070c1ea0
#
_cell.length_a   1.000
_cell.length_b   1.000
_cell.length_c   1.000
_cell.angle_alpha   90.00
_cell.angle_beta   90.00
_cell.angle_gamma   90.00
#
_symmetry.space_group_name_H-M   'P 1'
#
loop_
_entity.id
_entity.type
_entity.pdbx_description
1 polymer ?
#
loop_
_entity_poly.entity_id
_entity_poly.type
_entity_poly.pdbx_seq_one_letter_code
_entity_poly.pdbx_strand_id
1 'polypeptide(L)'
;FAKIVGFPVFYVILRLQMESLLDNINSPQDLKKVTVAQLPQLSMELREFILDTLSVKPGHLGASLGVIELSIALHYFFNTPEDLLIWDVGHQCYAHKILTGRKNNFHSLRQLNGIAGFPSREESEFDAFGTGHSSTSVSAITVMAIANRLQGKTNKHIAVIGYASIVSGMALEGLNHLVSTDLDVLIILNDNSIGIDPSVGALKEHFFELENGSKNSIFENFGFHYKGVIDGHSFDELFSAFE
;
A
#
# COMPACT_ATOMS: atom_id res chain seq x y z
N PHE A 1 39.84 24.49 -3.79
CA PHE A 1 39.74 24.00 -2.41
C PHE A 1 38.49 24.54 -1.67
N ALA A 2 38.07 25.77 -1.93
CA ALA A 2 36.92 26.39 -1.26
C ALA A 2 35.56 25.82 -1.69
N LYS A 3 35.45 25.11 -2.83
CA LYS A 3 34.21 24.53 -3.35
C LYS A 3 33.80 23.23 -2.71
N ILE A 4 34.70 22.50 -2.02
CA ILE A 4 34.42 21.19 -1.43
C ILE A 4 33.87 21.34 0.00
N VAL A 5 34.16 22.44 0.68
CA VAL A 5 33.75 22.62 2.09
C VAL A 5 32.33 23.24 2.22
N GLY A 6 31.87 24.00 1.23
CA GLY A 6 30.59 24.70 1.30
C GLY A 6 29.35 23.80 1.07
N PHE A 7 29.44 22.81 0.19
CA PHE A 7 28.28 21.99 -0.21
C PHE A 7 27.73 21.05 0.89
N PRO A 8 28.56 20.29 1.60
CA PRO A 8 28.08 19.45 2.67
C PRO A 8 27.52 20.24 3.85
N VAL A 9 28.12 21.37 4.19
CA VAL A 9 27.66 22.22 5.29
C VAL A 9 26.32 22.89 4.96
N PHE A 10 26.11 23.34 3.73
CA PHE A 10 24.87 23.95 3.29
C PHE A 10 23.73 22.93 3.27
N TYR A 11 23.97 21.72 2.81
CA TYR A 11 22.99 20.63 2.80
C TYR A 11 22.60 20.20 4.23
N VAL A 12 23.56 20.10 5.14
CA VAL A 12 23.30 19.78 6.55
C VAL A 12 22.51 20.88 7.25
N ILE A 13 22.78 22.16 6.97
CA ILE A 13 22.04 23.29 7.55
C ILE A 13 20.59 23.30 7.05
N LEU A 14 20.33 23.03 5.77
CA LEU A 14 18.97 22.91 5.22
C LEU A 14 18.21 21.76 5.87
N ARG A 15 18.83 20.61 6.08
CA ARG A 15 18.24 19.46 6.74
C ARG A 15 17.91 19.72 8.21
N LEU A 16 18.71 20.52 8.91
CA LEU A 16 18.47 20.90 10.31
C LEU A 16 17.37 21.96 10.48
N GLN A 17 17.00 22.66 9.40
CA GLN A 17 15.96 23.71 9.43
C GLN A 17 14.56 23.22 8.98
N MET A 18 14.46 22.03 8.41
CA MET A 18 13.16 21.48 8.03
C MET A 18 12.64 20.60 9.19
N GLU A 19 11.53 21.00 9.81
CA GLU A 19 10.80 20.12 10.71
C GLU A 19 10.36 18.88 9.93
N SER A 20 10.62 17.69 10.50
CA SER A 20 10.18 16.44 9.91
C SER A 20 8.65 16.34 10.00
N LEU A 21 7.99 16.17 8.87
CA LEU A 21 6.56 15.94 8.80
C LEU A 21 6.21 14.62 9.48
N LEU A 22 7.02 13.59 9.24
CA LEU A 22 6.81 12.24 9.77
C LEU A 22 6.82 12.22 11.31
N ASP A 23 7.60 13.09 11.96
CA ASP A 23 7.67 13.15 13.42
C ASP A 23 6.31 13.48 14.06
N ASN A 24 5.51 14.29 13.36
CA ASN A 24 4.20 14.72 13.81
C ASN A 24 3.06 13.77 13.42
N ILE A 25 3.32 12.70 12.65
CA ILE A 25 2.32 11.74 12.21
C ILE A 25 2.37 10.50 13.11
N ASN A 26 1.30 10.28 13.86
CA ASN A 26 1.09 9.12 14.71
C ASN A 26 -0.21 8.36 14.36
N SER A 27 -1.01 8.92 13.46
CA SER A 27 -2.29 8.35 13.03
C SER A 27 -2.65 8.83 11.62
N PRO A 28 -3.55 8.17 10.90
CA PRO A 28 -4.12 8.69 9.65
C PRO A 28 -4.78 10.06 9.80
N GLN A 29 -5.32 10.37 10.97
CA GLN A 29 -5.92 11.68 11.26
C GLN A 29 -4.87 12.80 11.28
N ASP A 30 -3.63 12.50 11.70
CA ASP A 30 -2.54 13.47 11.63
C ASP A 30 -2.04 13.63 10.19
N LEU A 31 -1.98 12.52 9.44
CA LEU A 31 -1.64 12.55 8.02
C LEU A 31 -2.59 13.46 7.22
N LYS A 32 -3.88 13.43 7.50
CA LYS A 32 -4.89 14.26 6.83
C LYS A 32 -4.75 15.77 7.09
N LYS A 33 -3.93 16.18 8.06
CA LYS A 33 -3.60 17.59 8.31
C LYS A 33 -2.44 18.10 7.42
N VAL A 34 -1.68 17.18 6.82
CA VAL A 34 -0.60 17.50 5.87
C VAL A 34 -1.23 18.00 4.57
N THR A 35 -0.68 19.06 3.99
CA THR A 35 -1.17 19.54 2.68
C THR A 35 -0.71 18.61 1.54
N VAL A 36 -1.48 18.53 0.45
CA VAL A 36 -1.12 17.71 -0.71
C VAL A 36 0.27 18.07 -1.24
N ALA A 37 0.64 19.35 -1.23
CA ALA A 37 1.97 19.83 -1.67
C ALA A 37 3.12 19.29 -0.79
N GLN A 38 2.85 18.86 0.42
CA GLN A 38 3.85 18.30 1.35
C GLN A 38 3.97 16.77 1.28
N LEU A 39 3.02 16.08 0.62
CA LEU A 39 3.04 14.61 0.53
C LEU A 39 4.32 14.05 -0.11
N PRO A 40 4.91 14.68 -1.16
CA PRO A 40 6.20 14.23 -1.69
C PRO A 40 7.34 14.28 -0.66
N GLN A 41 7.37 15.30 0.20
CA GLN A 41 8.34 15.37 1.29
C GLN A 41 8.12 14.22 2.28
N LEU A 42 6.88 13.97 2.68
CA LEU A 42 6.52 12.87 3.57
C LEU A 42 6.94 11.51 2.99
N SER A 43 6.77 11.32 1.67
CA SER A 43 7.23 10.10 0.98
C SER A 43 8.73 9.91 1.11
N MET A 44 9.51 10.97 0.97
CA MET A 44 10.97 10.91 1.15
C MET A 44 11.34 10.56 2.59
N GLU A 45 10.71 11.18 3.58
CA GLU A 45 10.97 10.91 4.99
C GLU A 45 10.60 9.47 5.39
N LEU A 46 9.48 8.96 4.90
CA LEU A 46 9.09 7.55 5.09
C LEU A 46 10.08 6.59 4.44
N ARG A 47 10.55 6.91 3.24
CA ARG A 47 11.55 6.11 2.52
C ARG A 47 12.86 6.03 3.29
N GLU A 48 13.36 7.17 3.76
CA GLU A 48 14.56 7.24 4.60
C GLU A 48 14.39 6.44 5.89
N PHE A 49 13.28 6.61 6.60
CA PHE A 49 12.98 5.89 7.83
C PHE A 49 12.98 4.37 7.65
N ILE A 50 12.36 3.88 6.56
CA ILE A 50 12.33 2.44 6.23
C ILE A 50 13.74 1.95 5.87
N LEU A 51 14.49 2.71 5.06
CA LEU A 51 15.86 2.38 4.68
C LEU A 51 16.77 2.29 5.91
N ASP A 52 16.73 3.26 6.80
CA ASP A 52 17.53 3.29 8.03
C ASP A 52 17.22 2.07 8.91
N THR A 53 15.93 1.75 9.09
CA THR A 53 15.53 0.59 9.88
C THR A 53 15.99 -0.73 9.25
N LEU A 54 15.81 -0.91 7.95
CA LEU A 54 16.12 -2.16 7.26
C LEU A 54 17.61 -2.29 6.89
N SER A 55 18.40 -1.23 7.01
CA SER A 55 19.86 -1.32 6.88
C SER A 55 20.51 -2.20 7.96
N VAL A 56 19.84 -2.33 9.10
CA VAL A 56 20.33 -3.07 10.28
C VAL A 56 19.41 -4.25 10.68
N LYS A 57 18.31 -4.47 9.94
CA LYS A 57 17.30 -5.50 10.24
C LYS A 57 16.82 -6.21 8.98
N PRO A 58 16.47 -7.50 9.08
CA PRO A 58 15.87 -8.21 7.97
C PRO A 58 14.44 -7.70 7.72
N GLY A 59 14.05 -7.57 6.44
CA GLY A 59 12.71 -7.15 6.05
C GLY A 59 12.50 -7.11 4.54
N HIS A 60 11.28 -6.78 4.13
CA HIS A 60 10.89 -6.68 2.73
C HIS A 60 11.13 -5.24 2.22
N LEU A 61 12.36 -4.94 1.81
CA LEU A 61 12.76 -3.60 1.44
C LEU A 61 12.08 -3.12 0.15
N GLY A 62 12.33 -3.78 -0.97
CA GLY A 62 11.84 -3.35 -2.29
C GLY A 62 10.32 -3.24 -2.35
N ALA A 63 9.61 -4.25 -1.84
CA ALA A 63 8.15 -4.26 -1.81
C ALA A 63 7.57 -3.09 -0.99
N SER A 64 8.21 -2.73 0.13
CA SER A 64 7.73 -1.63 0.98
C SER A 64 8.05 -0.25 0.40
N LEU A 65 9.20 -0.10 -0.28
CA LEU A 65 9.57 1.17 -0.93
C LEU A 65 8.69 1.47 -2.16
N GLY A 66 8.23 0.44 -2.86
CA GLY A 66 7.39 0.57 -4.06
C GLY A 66 5.96 1.04 -3.79
N VAL A 67 5.50 1.05 -2.53
CA VAL A 67 4.11 1.40 -2.18
C VAL A 67 4.01 2.54 -1.16
N ILE A 68 5.04 3.35 -1.03
CA ILE A 68 5.05 4.47 -0.06
C ILE A 68 3.97 5.48 -0.43
N GLU A 69 3.97 5.98 -1.66
CA GLU A 69 3.01 6.97 -2.15
C GLU A 69 1.59 6.40 -2.12
N LEU A 70 1.41 5.15 -2.55
CA LEU A 70 0.13 4.45 -2.46
C LEU A 70 -0.36 4.34 -1.00
N SER A 71 0.53 3.98 -0.06
CA SER A 71 0.16 3.89 1.37
C SER A 71 -0.27 5.23 1.94
N ILE A 72 0.45 6.30 1.61
CA ILE A 72 0.09 7.67 2.00
C ILE A 72 -1.27 8.03 1.39
N ALA A 73 -1.45 7.84 0.09
CA ALA A 73 -2.68 8.20 -0.62
C ALA A 73 -3.90 7.45 -0.06
N LEU A 74 -3.77 6.16 0.25
CA LEU A 74 -4.84 5.37 0.85
C LEU A 74 -5.27 5.91 2.20
N HIS A 75 -4.33 6.16 3.12
CA HIS A 75 -4.64 6.70 4.45
C HIS A 75 -5.04 8.17 4.44
N TYR A 76 -4.65 8.92 3.41
CA TYR A 76 -5.06 10.30 3.21
C TYR A 76 -6.50 10.39 2.71
N PHE A 77 -6.88 9.54 1.77
CA PHE A 77 -8.19 9.56 1.10
C PHE A 77 -9.26 8.82 1.90
N PHE A 78 -9.00 7.58 2.31
CA PHE A 78 -9.95 6.74 3.04
C PHE A 78 -9.93 7.01 4.55
N ASN A 79 -11.02 6.65 5.23
CA ASN A 79 -11.18 6.85 6.67
C ASN A 79 -10.88 5.55 7.43
N THR A 80 -9.62 5.10 7.40
CA THR A 80 -9.21 3.93 8.19
C THR A 80 -9.14 4.27 9.69
N PRO A 81 -9.52 3.36 10.59
CA PRO A 81 -9.84 1.93 10.38
C PRO A 81 -11.31 1.64 10.03
N GLU A 82 -12.21 2.64 9.97
CA GLU A 82 -13.62 2.45 9.60
C GLU A 82 -13.71 1.88 8.19
N ASP A 83 -13.01 2.45 7.22
CA ASP A 83 -12.80 1.89 5.90
C ASP A 83 -11.77 0.77 6.00
N LEU A 84 -12.11 -0.42 5.54
CA LEU A 84 -11.29 -1.60 5.72
C LEU A 84 -10.23 -1.72 4.62
N LEU A 85 -8.96 -1.76 5.01
CA LEU A 85 -7.83 -1.92 4.11
C LEU A 85 -7.10 -3.25 4.39
N ILE A 86 -6.96 -4.09 3.36
CA ILE A 86 -6.22 -5.35 3.41
C ILE A 86 -5.02 -5.29 2.47
N TRP A 87 -3.86 -5.66 2.98
CA TRP A 87 -2.64 -5.86 2.20
C TRP A 87 -2.45 -7.35 1.94
N ASP A 88 -2.56 -7.79 0.68
CA ASP A 88 -2.32 -9.20 0.32
C ASP A 88 -0.89 -9.61 0.65
N VAL A 89 -0.71 -10.81 1.19
CA VAL A 89 0.54 -11.27 1.84
C VAL A 89 0.95 -10.36 3.00
N GLY A 90 0.95 -9.05 2.80
CA GLY A 90 1.31 -8.05 3.79
C GLY A 90 2.81 -7.70 3.85
N HIS A 91 3.62 -8.23 2.95
CA HIS A 91 5.06 -7.94 2.88
C HIS A 91 5.38 -6.48 2.50
N GLN A 92 4.40 -5.74 2.01
CA GLN A 92 4.48 -4.32 1.58
C GLN A 92 3.85 -3.35 2.60
N CYS A 93 3.57 -3.79 3.85
CA CYS A 93 2.79 -3.01 4.81
C CYS A 93 3.59 -2.05 5.70
N TYR A 94 4.88 -1.81 5.46
CA TYR A 94 5.70 -1.05 6.42
C TYR A 94 5.28 0.41 6.52
N ALA A 95 5.04 1.08 5.41
CA ALA A 95 4.51 2.45 5.41
C ALA A 95 3.13 2.52 6.12
N HIS A 96 2.24 1.55 5.85
CA HIS A 96 0.97 1.40 6.55
C HIS A 96 1.17 1.31 8.07
N LYS A 97 2.08 0.46 8.56
CA LYS A 97 2.36 0.34 10.00
C LYS A 97 2.88 1.63 10.62
N ILE A 98 3.79 2.32 9.93
CA ILE A 98 4.35 3.59 10.40
C ILE A 98 3.27 4.66 10.50
N LEU A 99 2.44 4.82 9.48
CA LEU A 99 1.36 5.82 9.41
C LEU A 99 0.20 5.53 10.37
N THR A 100 0.08 4.30 10.88
CA THR A 100 -0.97 3.85 11.80
C THR A 100 -0.47 3.62 13.23
N GLY A 101 0.48 4.45 13.69
CA GLY A 101 0.86 4.57 15.09
C GLY A 101 2.00 3.68 15.56
N ARG A 102 2.59 2.85 14.68
CA ARG A 102 3.65 1.91 15.06
C ARG A 102 5.07 2.44 14.79
N LYS A 103 5.21 3.69 14.40
CA LYS A 103 6.50 4.36 14.12
C LYS A 103 7.50 4.22 15.26
N ASN A 104 7.09 4.56 16.47
CA ASN A 104 7.98 4.58 17.64
C ASN A 104 8.50 3.19 18.02
N ASN A 105 7.72 2.14 17.74
CA ASN A 105 8.07 0.76 18.02
C ASN A 105 8.67 0.04 16.81
N PHE A 106 8.82 0.73 15.67
CA PHE A 106 9.25 0.11 14.42
C PHE A 106 10.67 -0.47 14.49
N HIS A 107 11.48 0.02 15.42
CA HIS A 107 12.79 -0.56 15.76
C HIS A 107 12.71 -2.02 16.22
N SER A 108 11.56 -2.52 16.67
CA SER A 108 11.33 -3.90 17.09
C SER A 108 10.77 -4.81 15.97
N LEU A 109 10.71 -4.33 14.73
CA LEU A 109 10.17 -5.06 13.59
C LEU A 109 10.78 -6.46 13.46
N ARG A 110 9.92 -7.50 13.38
CA ARG A 110 10.29 -8.92 13.23
C ARG A 110 11.15 -9.48 14.39
N GLN A 111 11.13 -8.84 15.55
CA GLN A 111 11.80 -9.35 16.75
C GLN A 111 10.79 -10.04 17.67
N LEU A 112 11.29 -10.88 18.57
CA LEU A 112 10.46 -11.52 19.59
C LEU A 112 9.81 -10.45 20.46
N ASN A 113 8.49 -10.52 20.65
CA ASN A 113 7.67 -9.54 21.35
C ASN A 113 7.68 -8.13 20.72
N GLY A 114 8.14 -8.01 19.48
CA GLY A 114 8.13 -6.78 18.71
C GLY A 114 7.02 -6.77 17.66
N ILE A 115 7.09 -5.77 16.76
CA ILE A 115 6.13 -5.60 15.67
C ILE A 115 6.27 -6.75 14.66
N ALA A 116 5.14 -7.34 14.27
CA ALA A 116 5.06 -8.37 13.23
C ALA A 116 5.52 -7.82 11.86
N GLY A 117 6.12 -8.68 11.04
CA GLY A 117 6.53 -8.34 9.68
C GLY A 117 5.37 -8.24 8.68
N PHE A 118 4.17 -8.64 9.09
CA PHE A 118 2.92 -8.64 8.33
C PHE A 118 1.81 -7.99 9.16
N PRO A 119 0.70 -7.55 8.56
CA PRO A 119 -0.48 -7.10 9.30
C PRO A 119 -0.97 -8.14 10.30
N SER A 120 -1.32 -7.69 11.51
CA SER A 120 -1.84 -8.54 12.58
C SER A 120 -2.94 -7.81 13.35
N ARG A 121 -4.12 -8.41 13.41
CA ARG A 121 -5.28 -7.86 14.15
C ARG A 121 -5.04 -7.71 15.66
N GLU A 122 -4.12 -8.49 16.20
CA GLU A 122 -3.73 -8.38 17.61
C GLU A 122 -2.81 -7.19 17.87
N GLU A 123 -2.19 -6.66 16.81
CA GLU A 123 -1.24 -5.56 16.90
C GLU A 123 -1.90 -4.19 16.73
N SER A 124 -2.91 -4.10 15.85
CA SER A 124 -3.55 -2.83 15.51
C SER A 124 -4.95 -3.01 14.94
N GLU A 125 -5.87 -2.12 15.29
CA GLU A 125 -7.20 -2.02 14.69
C GLU A 125 -7.18 -1.65 13.20
N PHE A 126 -6.10 -1.03 12.73
CA PHE A 126 -5.88 -0.71 11.32
C PHE A 126 -5.55 -1.94 10.47
N ASP A 127 -5.16 -3.04 11.09
CA ASP A 127 -4.90 -4.30 10.42
C ASP A 127 -6.21 -5.10 10.32
N ALA A 128 -7.08 -4.74 9.37
CA ALA A 128 -8.43 -5.32 9.21
C ALA A 128 -8.41 -6.86 9.07
N PHE A 129 -7.32 -7.43 8.54
CA PHE A 129 -7.12 -8.86 8.34
C PHE A 129 -5.67 -9.25 8.62
N GLY A 130 -5.47 -10.36 9.34
CA GLY A 130 -4.15 -10.95 9.53
C GLY A 130 -3.68 -11.63 8.25
N THR A 131 -2.53 -11.23 7.72
CA THR A 131 -2.01 -11.71 6.44
C THR A 131 -0.69 -12.47 6.59
N GLY A 132 -0.19 -13.01 5.52
CA GLY A 132 1.03 -13.83 5.44
C GLY A 132 0.97 -14.82 4.27
N HIS A 133 -0.22 -15.25 3.88
CA HIS A 133 -0.48 -16.09 2.70
C HIS A 133 -0.94 -15.23 1.53
N SER A 134 -0.46 -15.56 0.32
CA SER A 134 -0.83 -14.86 -0.90
C SER A 134 -2.28 -15.15 -1.32
N SER A 135 -2.87 -14.21 -2.05
CA SER A 135 -4.12 -14.38 -2.80
C SER A 135 -5.39 -14.49 -1.94
N THR A 136 -5.28 -14.22 -0.64
CA THR A 136 -6.41 -14.35 0.30
C THR A 136 -7.22 -13.06 0.42
N SER A 137 -6.65 -11.92 0.06
CA SER A 137 -7.21 -10.59 0.32
C SER A 137 -8.55 -10.35 -0.38
N VAL A 138 -8.70 -10.80 -1.62
CA VAL A 138 -9.91 -10.58 -2.41
C VAL A 138 -11.12 -11.27 -1.76
N SER A 139 -10.99 -12.55 -1.40
CA SER A 139 -12.06 -13.28 -0.72
C SER A 139 -12.34 -12.71 0.67
N ALA A 140 -11.30 -12.34 1.43
CA ALA A 140 -11.46 -11.76 2.76
C ALA A 140 -12.21 -10.43 2.72
N ILE A 141 -11.81 -9.50 1.84
CA ILE A 141 -12.47 -8.19 1.74
C ILE A 141 -13.91 -8.33 1.23
N THR A 142 -14.17 -9.26 0.32
CA THR A 142 -15.53 -9.56 -0.18
C THR A 142 -16.45 -9.98 0.95
N VAL A 143 -16.01 -10.93 1.80
CA VAL A 143 -16.81 -11.39 2.94
C VAL A 143 -17.03 -10.30 3.97
N MET A 144 -16.03 -9.44 4.23
CA MET A 144 -16.17 -8.28 5.11
C MET A 144 -17.17 -7.27 4.56
N ALA A 145 -17.16 -7.01 3.25
CA ALA A 145 -18.11 -6.13 2.59
C ALA A 145 -19.55 -6.69 2.67
N ILE A 146 -19.73 -7.99 2.45
CA ILE A 146 -21.04 -8.66 2.65
C ILE A 146 -21.52 -8.46 4.09
N ALA A 147 -20.66 -8.74 5.08
CA ALA A 147 -21.01 -8.63 6.49
C ALA A 147 -21.38 -7.20 6.89
N ASN A 148 -20.63 -6.20 6.40
CA ASN A 148 -20.91 -4.79 6.67
C ASN A 148 -22.21 -4.33 5.99
N ARG A 149 -22.47 -4.76 4.76
CA ARG A 149 -23.75 -4.50 4.09
C ARG A 149 -24.94 -5.08 4.86
N LEU A 150 -24.83 -6.30 5.36
CA LEU A 150 -25.87 -6.93 6.18
C LEU A 150 -26.11 -6.21 7.50
N GLN A 151 -25.09 -5.50 8.02
CA GLN A 151 -25.18 -4.66 9.21
C GLN A 151 -25.62 -3.21 8.91
N GLY A 152 -25.89 -2.89 7.66
CA GLY A 152 -26.26 -1.52 7.23
C GLY A 152 -25.10 -0.51 7.28
N LYS A 153 -23.86 -0.96 7.31
CA LYS A 153 -22.67 -0.09 7.27
C LYS A 153 -22.37 0.34 5.83
N THR A 154 -21.81 1.55 5.70
CA THR A 154 -21.50 2.19 4.40
C THR A 154 -20.00 2.45 4.20
N ASN A 155 -19.15 1.89 5.05
CA ASN A 155 -17.70 2.01 4.95
C ASN A 155 -17.15 1.36 3.68
N LYS A 156 -16.00 1.86 3.23
CA LYS A 156 -15.31 1.36 2.04
C LYS A 156 -14.49 0.11 2.34
N HIS A 157 -14.25 -0.67 1.30
CA HIS A 157 -13.55 -1.94 1.38
C HIS A 157 -12.47 -1.98 0.31
N ILE A 158 -11.20 -2.03 0.72
CA ILE A 158 -10.04 -1.91 -0.14
C ILE A 158 -9.11 -3.10 0.05
N ALA A 159 -8.67 -3.73 -1.04
CA ALA A 159 -7.60 -4.72 -1.02
C ALA A 159 -6.48 -4.31 -1.97
N VAL A 160 -5.25 -4.30 -1.48
CA VAL A 160 -4.05 -4.13 -2.29
C VAL A 160 -3.42 -5.50 -2.50
N ILE A 161 -3.33 -5.94 -3.75
CA ILE A 161 -2.81 -7.24 -4.13
C ILE A 161 -1.68 -7.10 -5.14
N GLY A 162 -0.59 -7.83 -4.94
CA GLY A 162 0.55 -7.82 -5.86
C GLY A 162 0.35 -8.74 -7.06
N TYR A 163 1.15 -8.50 -8.11
CA TYR A 163 1.14 -9.30 -9.33
C TYR A 163 1.22 -10.81 -9.06
N ALA A 164 2.22 -11.26 -8.30
CA ALA A 164 2.40 -12.69 -8.04
C ALA A 164 1.22 -13.36 -7.32
N SER A 165 0.41 -12.57 -6.61
CA SER A 165 -0.76 -13.05 -5.90
C SER A 165 -2.01 -13.07 -6.77
N ILE A 166 -2.22 -12.06 -7.65
CA ILE A 166 -3.43 -11.96 -8.47
C ILE A 166 -3.53 -13.08 -9.52
N VAL A 167 -2.39 -13.60 -9.97
CA VAL A 167 -2.36 -14.69 -10.98
C VAL A 167 -2.66 -16.06 -10.41
N SER A 168 -2.83 -16.20 -9.11
CA SER A 168 -3.15 -17.48 -8.50
C SER A 168 -4.64 -17.83 -8.57
N GLY A 169 -4.95 -19.14 -8.59
CA GLY A 169 -6.32 -19.62 -8.69
C GLY A 169 -7.24 -19.08 -7.60
N MET A 170 -6.75 -18.94 -6.36
CA MET A 170 -7.53 -18.42 -5.23
C MET A 170 -7.95 -16.95 -5.44
N ALA A 171 -7.06 -16.11 -5.97
CA ALA A 171 -7.39 -14.72 -6.28
C ALA A 171 -8.42 -14.64 -7.41
N LEU A 172 -8.25 -15.43 -8.47
CA LEU A 172 -9.18 -15.47 -9.60
C LEU A 172 -10.56 -15.99 -9.17
N GLU A 173 -10.62 -16.97 -8.28
CA GLU A 173 -11.87 -17.44 -7.67
C GLU A 173 -12.54 -16.33 -6.87
N GLY A 174 -11.76 -15.60 -6.05
CA GLY A 174 -12.25 -14.45 -5.28
C GLY A 174 -12.81 -13.35 -6.16
N LEU A 175 -12.12 -13.00 -7.25
CA LEU A 175 -12.60 -12.03 -8.25
C LEU A 175 -13.90 -12.49 -8.92
N ASN A 176 -13.95 -13.75 -9.35
CA ASN A 176 -15.17 -14.32 -9.95
C ASN A 176 -16.38 -14.29 -8.99
N HIS A 177 -16.15 -14.51 -7.70
CA HIS A 177 -17.21 -14.38 -6.71
C HIS A 177 -17.59 -12.92 -6.48
N LEU A 178 -16.60 -12.03 -6.30
CA LEU A 178 -16.83 -10.61 -6.02
C LEU A 178 -17.71 -9.95 -7.08
N VAL A 179 -17.45 -10.18 -8.36
CA VAL A 179 -18.23 -9.60 -9.45
C VAL A 179 -19.68 -10.08 -9.49
N SER A 180 -19.97 -11.24 -8.91
CA SER A 180 -21.34 -11.74 -8.79
C SER A 180 -22.16 -11.07 -7.67
N THR A 181 -21.52 -10.19 -6.90
CA THR A 181 -22.12 -9.43 -5.81
C THR A 181 -22.21 -7.96 -6.19
N ASP A 182 -23.28 -7.26 -5.84
CA ASP A 182 -23.39 -5.81 -6.04
C ASP A 182 -22.66 -5.04 -4.92
N LEU A 183 -21.40 -5.37 -4.66
CA LEU A 183 -20.60 -4.75 -3.62
C LEU A 183 -19.66 -3.69 -4.19
N ASP A 184 -19.54 -2.57 -3.47
CA ASP A 184 -18.54 -1.54 -3.74
C ASP A 184 -17.22 -1.91 -3.04
N VAL A 185 -16.32 -2.57 -3.78
CA VAL A 185 -15.01 -3.01 -3.30
C VAL A 185 -13.95 -2.54 -4.28
N LEU A 186 -12.94 -1.86 -3.77
CA LEU A 186 -11.77 -1.42 -4.53
C LEU A 186 -10.66 -2.46 -4.45
N ILE A 187 -10.30 -3.04 -5.59
CA ILE A 187 -9.12 -3.90 -5.71
C ILE A 187 -8.02 -3.13 -6.42
N ILE A 188 -6.90 -2.96 -5.75
CA ILE A 188 -5.71 -2.30 -6.29
C ILE A 188 -4.68 -3.37 -6.63
N LEU A 189 -4.44 -3.56 -7.92
CA LEU A 189 -3.34 -4.39 -8.39
C LEU A 189 -2.05 -3.57 -8.39
N ASN A 190 -1.15 -3.90 -7.46
CA ASN A 190 0.19 -3.34 -7.43
C ASN A 190 1.12 -4.21 -8.27
N ASP A 191 1.42 -3.75 -9.47
CA ASP A 191 2.32 -4.41 -10.40
C ASP A 191 3.62 -3.62 -10.53
N ASN A 192 4.73 -4.28 -10.30
CA ASN A 192 6.07 -3.78 -10.56
C ASN A 192 6.83 -4.70 -11.52
N SER A 193 6.10 -5.56 -12.22
CA SER A 193 6.61 -6.59 -13.16
C SER A 193 7.60 -7.58 -12.54
N ILE A 194 7.76 -7.56 -11.22
CA ILE A 194 8.72 -8.38 -10.48
C ILE A 194 8.00 -9.13 -9.35
N GLY A 195 8.01 -10.46 -9.44
CA GLY A 195 7.73 -11.33 -8.30
C GLY A 195 9.02 -11.66 -7.53
N ILE A 196 9.06 -12.79 -6.82
CA ILE A 196 10.31 -13.37 -6.28
C ILE A 196 11.16 -13.84 -7.46
N ASP A 197 10.51 -14.44 -8.46
CA ASP A 197 11.08 -14.87 -9.73
C ASP A 197 10.44 -14.09 -10.90
N PRO A 198 11.06 -14.09 -12.09
CA PRO A 198 10.45 -13.51 -13.28
C PRO A 198 9.08 -14.13 -13.55
N SER A 199 8.10 -13.28 -13.78
CA SER A 199 6.73 -13.68 -14.10
C SER A 199 6.69 -14.51 -15.39
N VAL A 200 5.77 -15.48 -15.45
CA VAL A 200 5.57 -16.36 -16.61
C VAL A 200 4.08 -16.56 -16.89
N GLY A 201 3.75 -17.02 -18.08
CA GLY A 201 2.40 -17.39 -18.48
C GLY A 201 1.60 -16.28 -19.15
N ALA A 202 0.39 -16.62 -19.57
CA ALA A 202 -0.46 -15.74 -20.40
C ALA A 202 -0.85 -14.44 -19.70
N LEU A 203 -1.04 -14.43 -18.38
CA LEU A 203 -1.38 -13.22 -17.64
C LEU A 203 -0.22 -12.21 -17.63
N LYS A 204 1.04 -12.68 -17.66
CA LYS A 204 2.19 -11.78 -17.82
C LYS A 204 2.10 -10.99 -19.14
N GLU A 205 1.89 -11.69 -20.25
CA GLU A 205 1.75 -11.05 -21.56
C GLU A 205 0.56 -10.08 -21.56
N HIS A 206 -0.55 -10.49 -20.96
CA HIS A 206 -1.74 -9.65 -20.86
C HIS A 206 -1.48 -8.34 -20.08
N PHE A 207 -0.81 -8.39 -18.92
CA PHE A 207 -0.49 -7.18 -18.13
C PHE A 207 0.53 -6.30 -18.85
N PHE A 208 1.51 -6.89 -19.53
CA PHE A 208 2.42 -6.16 -20.38
C PHE A 208 1.69 -5.43 -21.53
N GLU A 209 0.69 -6.05 -22.15
CA GLU A 209 -0.14 -5.39 -23.16
C GLU A 209 -0.95 -4.22 -22.58
N LEU A 210 -1.50 -4.36 -21.37
CA LEU A 210 -2.19 -3.28 -20.68
C LEU A 210 -1.27 -2.09 -20.39
N GLU A 211 -0.05 -2.33 -19.90
CA GLU A 211 0.98 -1.30 -19.70
C GLU A 211 1.34 -0.56 -21.00
N ASN A 212 1.27 -1.26 -22.13
CA ASN A 212 1.51 -0.70 -23.46
C ASN A 212 0.26 -0.14 -24.15
N GLY A 213 -0.81 0.10 -23.39
CA GLY A 213 -2.01 0.82 -23.84
C GLY A 213 -3.09 -0.05 -24.46
N SER A 214 -3.06 -1.37 -24.29
CA SER A 214 -4.18 -2.24 -24.63
C SER A 214 -5.40 -1.85 -23.82
N LYS A 215 -6.57 -1.83 -24.46
CA LYS A 215 -7.85 -1.56 -23.79
C LYS A 215 -8.63 -2.85 -23.46
N ASN A 216 -8.08 -4.02 -23.76
CA ASN A 216 -8.75 -5.30 -23.53
C ASN A 216 -8.33 -5.84 -22.16
N SER A 217 -8.98 -5.43 -21.09
CA SER A 217 -8.69 -5.89 -19.74
C SER A 217 -9.46 -7.16 -19.38
N ILE A 218 -8.78 -8.17 -18.84
CA ILE A 218 -9.43 -9.36 -18.27
C ILE A 218 -10.40 -8.99 -17.14
N PHE A 219 -10.13 -7.92 -16.40
CA PHE A 219 -10.99 -7.47 -15.32
C PHE A 219 -12.32 -6.93 -15.85
N GLU A 220 -12.31 -6.20 -16.98
CA GLU A 220 -13.55 -5.77 -17.65
C GLU A 220 -14.32 -6.97 -18.21
N ASN A 221 -13.61 -7.98 -18.71
CA ASN A 221 -14.25 -9.23 -19.18
C ASN A 221 -14.92 -10.01 -18.02
N PHE A 222 -14.43 -9.87 -16.81
CA PHE A 222 -15.12 -10.38 -15.61
C PHE A 222 -16.31 -9.51 -15.19
N GLY A 223 -16.38 -8.26 -15.63
CA GLY A 223 -17.44 -7.32 -15.28
C GLY A 223 -17.05 -6.26 -14.26
N PHE A 224 -15.76 -6.10 -13.96
CA PHE A 224 -15.27 -5.00 -13.14
C PHE A 224 -15.20 -3.69 -13.93
N HIS A 225 -15.37 -2.60 -13.23
CA HIS A 225 -14.91 -1.29 -13.68
C HIS A 225 -13.39 -1.25 -13.57
N TYR A 226 -12.67 -1.30 -14.69
CA TYR A 226 -11.22 -1.20 -14.71
C TYR A 226 -10.77 0.24 -14.96
N LYS A 227 -9.91 0.76 -14.08
CA LYS A 227 -9.28 2.08 -14.23
C LYS A 227 -7.75 1.86 -14.10
N GLY A 228 -7.07 1.96 -15.18
CA GLY A 228 -5.61 1.72 -15.16
C GLY A 228 -5.00 1.93 -16.54
N VAL A 229 -3.70 1.95 -16.80
CA VAL A 229 -2.60 1.84 -15.82
C VAL A 229 -2.38 3.20 -15.13
N ILE A 230 -2.02 3.23 -13.86
CA ILE A 230 -1.88 4.43 -13.04
C ILE A 230 -0.47 4.42 -12.45
N ASP A 231 0.23 5.55 -12.51
CA ASP A 231 1.51 5.69 -11.82
C ASP A 231 1.29 5.70 -10.30
N GLY A 232 1.65 4.59 -9.63
CA GLY A 232 1.55 4.43 -8.19
C GLY A 232 2.46 5.35 -7.36
N HIS A 233 3.34 6.13 -8.00
CA HIS A 233 4.18 7.15 -7.39
C HIS A 233 3.64 8.58 -7.59
N SER A 234 2.57 8.76 -8.38
CA SER A 234 1.92 10.04 -8.65
C SER A 234 0.70 10.24 -7.75
N PHE A 235 0.77 11.19 -6.80
CA PHE A 235 -0.38 11.52 -5.95
C PHE A 235 -1.58 12.02 -6.74
N ASP A 236 -1.35 12.79 -7.80
CA ASP A 236 -2.43 13.31 -8.64
C ASP A 236 -3.21 12.19 -9.35
N GLU A 237 -2.48 11.19 -9.88
CA GLU A 237 -3.09 10.03 -10.51
C GLU A 237 -3.80 9.14 -9.51
N LEU A 238 -3.18 8.88 -8.35
CA LEU A 238 -3.77 8.08 -7.27
C LEU A 238 -5.07 8.70 -6.77
N PHE A 239 -5.09 10.00 -6.48
CA PHE A 239 -6.29 10.68 -6.01
C PHE A 239 -7.39 10.70 -7.08
N SER A 240 -7.03 11.00 -8.33
CA SER A 240 -7.98 10.92 -9.44
C SER A 240 -8.54 9.51 -9.65
N ALA A 241 -7.82 8.48 -9.27
CA ALA A 241 -8.28 7.10 -9.36
C ALA A 241 -9.25 6.74 -8.23
N PHE A 242 -9.11 7.34 -7.06
CA PHE A 242 -9.95 7.06 -5.88
C PHE A 242 -11.27 7.84 -5.88
N GLU A 243 -11.37 8.93 -6.65
CA GLU A 243 -12.59 9.69 -6.94
C GLU A 243 -13.53 8.94 -7.90
#